data_60fa74c01956567d38845e857ba9da61
#
_entry.id   60fa74c01956567d38845e857ba9da61
#
_cell.length_a   1.000
_cell.length_b   1.000
_cell.length_c   1.000
_cell.angle_alpha   90.00
_cell.angle_beta   90.00
_cell.angle_gamma   90.00
#
_symmetry.space_group_name_H-M   'P 1'
#
loop_
_entity.id
_entity.type
_entity.pdbx_description
1 polymer ?
#
loop_
_entity_poly.entity_id
_entity_poly.type
_entity_poly.pdbx_seq_one_letter_code
_entity_poly.pdbx_strand_id
1 'polypeptide(L)'
;ISDKTQNYSKVTKLLVKPKYKLLIIDELGYLPIDKEDSKLFFQLIDRRYENKSTIITTNINFGEWDDIFGDPVIANAIVDRILHHAKVVTINGKSYRLKDHLIKKENND
;
A
#
# COMPACT_ATOMS: atom_id res chain seq x y z
N ILE A 1 -0.13 17.28 10.99
CA ILE A 1 0.12 16.48 12.14
C ILE A 1 1.40 15.69 11.98
N SER A 2 1.98 15.32 13.11
CA SER A 2 3.24 14.59 13.18
C SER A 2 3.28 13.37 12.26
N ASP A 3 2.16 12.70 12.07
CA ASP A 3 2.11 11.46 11.31
C ASP A 3 2.49 11.66 9.85
N LYS A 4 2.02 12.72 9.22
CA LYS A 4 2.36 13.01 7.83
C LYS A 4 3.85 13.32 7.69
N THR A 5 4.40 14.10 8.62
CA THR A 5 5.81 14.43 8.62
C THR A 5 6.65 13.20 8.88
N GLN A 6 6.22 12.33 9.79
CA GLN A 6 6.91 11.08 10.08
C GLN A 6 6.91 10.14 8.88
N ASN A 7 5.78 10.03 8.18
CA ASN A 7 5.69 9.18 6.99
C ASN A 7 6.61 9.68 5.88
N TYR A 8 6.63 10.99 5.65
CA TYR A 8 7.53 11.60 4.68
C TYR A 8 8.99 11.29 5.03
N SER A 9 9.35 11.47 6.30
CA SER A 9 10.70 11.17 6.77
C SER A 9 11.06 9.70 6.60
N LYS A 10 10.12 8.77 6.86
CA LYS A 10 10.36 7.35 6.65
C LYS A 10 10.61 7.02 5.20
N VAL A 11 9.79 7.54 4.29
CA VAL A 11 9.97 7.32 2.86
C VAL A 11 11.32 7.87 2.41
N THR A 12 11.66 9.08 2.84
CA THR A 12 12.94 9.70 2.51
C THR A 12 14.11 8.87 3.00
N LYS A 13 14.04 8.33 4.22
CA LYS A 13 15.08 7.45 4.76
C LYS A 13 15.23 6.18 3.95
N LEU A 14 14.14 5.59 3.53
CA LEU A 14 14.16 4.38 2.71
C LEU A 14 14.77 4.64 1.34
N LEU A 15 14.56 5.84 0.78
CA LEU A 15 15.16 6.24 -0.49
C LEU A 15 16.67 6.45 -0.38
N VAL A 16 17.10 7.06 0.72
CA VAL A 16 18.51 7.39 0.92
C VAL A 16 19.32 6.18 1.35
N LYS A 17 18.72 5.32 2.20
CA LYS A 17 19.42 4.14 2.73
C LYS A 17 18.55 2.90 2.56
N PRO A 18 18.42 2.39 1.32
CA PRO A 18 17.55 1.24 1.05
C PRO A 18 18.24 -0.07 1.49
N LYS A 19 18.48 -0.22 2.78
CA LYS A 19 19.23 -1.35 3.31
C LYS A 19 18.39 -2.61 3.54
N TYR A 20 17.06 -2.49 3.54
CA TYR A 20 16.20 -3.62 3.85
C TYR A 20 15.93 -4.44 2.60
N LYS A 21 16.24 -5.74 2.66
CA LYS A 21 15.95 -6.66 1.56
C LYS A 21 14.45 -6.89 1.40
N LEU A 22 13.71 -6.93 2.50
CA LEU A 22 12.27 -7.08 2.49
C LEU A 22 11.64 -5.85 3.14
N LEU A 23 10.69 -5.25 2.45
CA LEU A 23 9.90 -4.15 2.96
C LEU A 23 8.43 -4.56 2.93
N ILE A 24 7.73 -4.35 4.03
CA ILE A 24 6.30 -4.62 4.11
C ILE A 24 5.58 -3.28 4.27
N ILE A 25 4.71 -2.99 3.32
CA ILE A 25 3.85 -1.80 3.36
C ILE A 25 2.43 -2.29 3.61
N ASP A 26 1.95 -2.07 4.82
CA ASP A 26 0.66 -2.59 5.25
C ASP A 26 -0.42 -1.53 5.13
N GLU A 27 -1.61 -1.96 4.70
CA GLU A 27 -2.79 -1.11 4.61
C GLU A 27 -2.58 0.14 3.75
N LEU A 28 -1.96 -0.03 2.58
CA LEU A 28 -1.77 1.09 1.66
C LEU A 28 -3.13 1.66 1.25
N GLY A 29 -3.27 2.96 1.35
CA GLY A 29 -4.51 3.65 0.99
C GLY A 29 -5.45 3.87 2.15
N TYR A 30 -5.08 3.45 3.35
CA TYR A 30 -5.89 3.73 4.55
C TYR A 30 -6.08 5.26 4.72
N LEU A 31 -5.04 6.02 4.45
CA LEU A 31 -5.10 7.47 4.39
C LEU A 31 -4.61 7.94 3.02
N PRO A 32 -5.21 9.00 2.47
CA PRO A 32 -4.74 9.56 1.22
C PRO A 32 -3.30 10.06 1.34
N ILE A 33 -2.57 9.99 0.25
CA ILE A 33 -1.19 10.44 0.15
C ILE A 33 -1.16 11.65 -0.78
N ASP A 34 -0.52 12.74 -0.39
CA ASP A 34 -0.47 13.92 -1.24
C ASP A 34 0.46 13.70 -2.43
N LYS A 35 0.44 14.65 -3.36
CA LYS A 35 1.16 14.51 -4.62
C LYS A 35 2.67 14.40 -4.42
N GLU A 36 3.24 15.17 -3.52
CA GLU A 36 4.68 15.15 -3.29
C GLU A 36 5.13 13.82 -2.67
N ASP A 37 4.39 13.35 -1.68
CA ASP A 37 4.69 12.06 -1.05
C ASP A 37 4.45 10.92 -2.03
N SER A 38 3.49 11.06 -2.94
CA SER A 38 3.22 10.06 -3.98
C SER A 38 4.39 9.93 -4.94
N LYS A 39 5.03 11.04 -5.29
CA LYS A 39 6.24 11.00 -6.12
C LYS A 39 7.37 10.27 -5.42
N LEU A 40 7.52 10.51 -4.12
CA LEU A 40 8.54 9.82 -3.33
C LEU A 40 8.23 8.33 -3.23
N PHE A 41 6.96 7.99 -3.06
CA PHE A 41 6.54 6.60 -3.03
C PHE A 41 6.86 5.90 -4.35
N PHE A 42 6.58 6.55 -5.47
CA PHE A 42 6.95 5.99 -6.77
C PHE A 42 8.45 5.75 -6.86
N GLN A 43 9.25 6.71 -6.43
CA GLN A 43 10.71 6.56 -6.44
C GLN A 43 11.15 5.38 -5.59
N LEU A 44 10.53 5.19 -4.43
CA LEU A 44 10.83 4.06 -3.55
C LEU A 44 10.55 2.74 -4.24
N ILE A 45 9.36 2.61 -4.83
CA ILE A 45 8.97 1.38 -5.54
C ILE A 45 9.90 1.13 -6.72
N ASP A 46 10.22 2.17 -7.48
CA ASP A 46 11.09 2.05 -8.64
C ASP A 46 12.50 1.60 -8.27
N ARG A 47 13.06 2.13 -7.18
CA ARG A 47 14.38 1.74 -6.72
C ARG A 47 14.44 0.31 -6.20
N ARG A 48 13.33 -0.19 -5.65
CA ARG A 48 13.27 -1.54 -5.14
C ARG A 48 12.90 -2.56 -6.22
N TYR A 49 12.43 -2.08 -7.34
CA TYR A 49 11.98 -2.90 -8.46
C TYR A 49 13.10 -3.84 -8.93
N GLU A 50 12.79 -5.13 -8.99
CA GLU A 50 13.70 -6.21 -9.41
C GLU A 50 14.87 -6.49 -8.47
N ASN A 51 15.22 -5.59 -7.58
CA ASN A 51 16.40 -5.74 -6.74
C ASN A 51 16.10 -6.19 -5.32
N LYS A 52 14.91 -5.86 -4.84
CA LYS A 52 14.51 -6.13 -3.46
C LYS A 52 13.07 -6.59 -3.41
N SER A 53 12.71 -7.24 -2.31
CA SER A 53 11.36 -7.77 -2.13
C SER A 53 10.49 -6.78 -1.38
N THR A 54 9.29 -6.57 -1.89
CA THR A 54 8.31 -5.69 -1.26
C THR A 54 6.97 -6.40 -1.19
N ILE A 55 6.33 -6.36 -0.03
CA ILE A 55 4.98 -6.87 0.16
C ILE A 55 4.08 -5.67 0.45
N ILE A 56 3.00 -5.57 -0.29
CA ILE A 56 2.02 -4.48 -0.11
C ILE A 56 0.67 -5.11 0.18
N THR A 57 0.03 -4.66 1.25
CA THR A 57 -1.36 -5.03 1.52
C THR A 57 -2.24 -3.80 1.34
N THR A 58 -3.43 -4.01 0.81
CA THR A 58 -4.39 -2.92 0.60
C THR A 58 -5.80 -3.47 0.47
N ASN A 59 -6.77 -2.66 0.86
CA ASN A 59 -8.19 -2.94 0.63
C ASN A 59 -8.71 -2.20 -0.61
N ILE A 60 -7.86 -1.44 -1.29
CA ILE A 60 -8.28 -0.59 -2.40
C ILE A 60 -7.94 -1.30 -3.71
N ASN A 61 -8.93 -1.42 -4.59
CA ASN A 61 -8.72 -1.99 -5.92
C ASN A 61 -7.78 -1.11 -6.75
N PHE A 62 -6.97 -1.73 -7.59
CA PHE A 62 -6.00 -0.99 -8.42
C PHE A 62 -6.66 0.11 -9.26
N GLY A 63 -7.87 -0.10 -9.72
CA GLY A 63 -8.59 0.91 -10.50
C GLY A 63 -8.96 2.16 -9.72
N GLU A 64 -8.87 2.11 -8.40
CA GLU A 64 -9.22 3.22 -7.52
C GLU A 64 -7.99 3.85 -6.85
N TRP A 65 -6.80 3.46 -7.28
CA TRP A 65 -5.57 3.96 -6.66
C TRP A 65 -5.31 5.45 -6.93
N ASP A 66 -5.93 6.02 -7.94
CA ASP A 66 -5.87 7.46 -8.16
C ASP A 66 -6.46 8.24 -6.97
N ASP A 67 -7.43 7.66 -6.27
CA ASP A 67 -7.97 8.27 -5.05
C ASP A 67 -6.96 8.29 -3.90
N ILE A 68 -6.06 7.30 -3.86
CA ILE A 68 -5.02 7.24 -2.84
C ILE A 68 -3.97 8.34 -3.05
N PHE A 69 -3.53 8.49 -4.28
CA PHE A 69 -2.37 9.32 -4.59
C PHE A 69 -2.72 10.71 -5.11
N GLY A 70 -4.00 10.98 -5.32
CA GLY A 70 -4.47 12.30 -5.73
C GLY A 70 -4.07 12.74 -7.13
N ASP A 71 -3.43 11.87 -7.90
CA ASP A 71 -3.00 12.16 -9.27
C ASP A 71 -3.05 10.88 -10.08
N PRO A 72 -3.91 10.81 -11.11
CA PRO A 72 -4.05 9.59 -11.91
C PRO A 72 -2.76 9.18 -12.62
N VAL A 73 -1.95 10.13 -13.05
CA VAL A 73 -0.70 9.83 -13.76
C VAL A 73 0.28 9.12 -12.83
N ILE A 74 0.45 9.65 -11.63
CA ILE A 74 1.35 9.04 -10.64
C ILE A 74 0.81 7.69 -10.19
N ALA A 75 -0.50 7.61 -9.94
CA ALA A 75 -1.14 6.35 -9.54
C ALA A 75 -0.95 5.27 -10.58
N ASN A 76 -1.16 5.59 -11.85
CA ASN A 76 -0.97 4.63 -12.94
C ASN A 76 0.49 4.19 -13.06
N ALA A 77 1.43 5.10 -12.87
CA ALA A 77 2.85 4.76 -12.90
C ALA A 77 3.21 3.80 -11.78
N ILE A 78 2.68 4.02 -10.58
CA ILE A 78 2.90 3.15 -9.44
C ILE A 78 2.31 1.76 -9.68
N VAL A 79 1.06 1.71 -10.15
CA VAL A 79 0.39 0.44 -10.44
C VAL A 79 1.15 -0.35 -11.51
N ASP A 80 1.54 0.31 -12.59
CA ASP A 80 2.31 -0.34 -13.65
C ASP A 80 3.60 -0.94 -13.12
N ARG A 81 4.30 -0.21 -12.29
CA ARG A 81 5.57 -0.67 -11.74
C ARG A 81 5.36 -1.85 -10.81
N ILE A 82 4.34 -1.80 -9.96
CA ILE A 82 4.04 -2.89 -9.03
C ILE A 82 3.62 -4.14 -9.79
N LEU A 83 2.70 -4.01 -10.75
CA LEU A 83 2.13 -5.17 -11.44
C LEU A 83 3.10 -5.85 -12.40
N HIS A 84 4.14 -5.17 -12.83
CA HIS A 84 5.06 -5.72 -13.83
C HIS A 84 5.70 -7.05 -13.37
N HIS A 85 6.06 -7.15 -12.10
CA HIS A 85 6.64 -8.39 -11.56
C HIS A 85 5.95 -8.89 -10.29
N ALA A 86 4.82 -8.32 -9.93
CA ALA A 86 4.16 -8.71 -8.69
C ALA A 86 3.36 -9.99 -8.86
N LYS A 87 3.27 -10.72 -7.78
CA LYS A 87 2.27 -11.77 -7.63
C LYS A 87 1.11 -11.17 -6.86
N VAL A 88 -0.06 -11.12 -7.46
CA VAL A 88 -1.24 -10.54 -6.84
C VAL A 88 -2.07 -11.65 -6.23
N VAL A 89 -2.39 -11.51 -4.94
CA VAL A 89 -3.26 -12.44 -4.23
C VAL A 89 -4.47 -11.65 -3.76
N THR A 90 -5.64 -12.07 -4.22
CA THR A 90 -6.89 -11.45 -3.81
C THR A 90 -7.58 -12.36 -2.81
N ILE A 91 -7.86 -11.82 -1.63
CA ILE A 91 -8.54 -12.57 -0.58
C ILE A 91 -9.94 -12.01 -0.47
N ASN A 92 -10.92 -12.79 -0.89
CA ASN A 92 -12.34 -12.45 -0.82
C ASN A 92 -12.94 -13.15 0.37
N GLY A 93 -13.75 -12.42 1.10
CA GLY A 93 -14.41 -12.98 2.26
C GLY A 93 -14.47 -11.97 3.39
N LYS A 94 -15.10 -12.39 4.45
CA LYS A 94 -15.27 -11.55 5.63
C LYS A 94 -14.00 -11.64 6.48
N SER A 95 -13.65 -10.54 7.14
CA SER A 95 -12.55 -10.56 8.09
C SER A 95 -12.87 -11.55 9.21
N TYR A 96 -11.83 -12.05 9.86
CA TYR A 96 -12.01 -12.98 10.96
C TYR A 96 -12.93 -12.42 12.06
N ARG A 97 -12.76 -11.14 12.41
CA ARG A 97 -13.59 -10.50 13.42
C ARG A 97 -15.06 -10.43 13.01
N LEU A 98 -15.30 -10.09 11.76
CA LEU A 98 -16.67 -10.02 11.25
C LEU A 98 -17.29 -11.40 11.20
N LYS A 99 -16.53 -12.42 10.81
CA LYS A 99 -16.99 -13.80 10.78
C LYS A 99 -17.41 -14.26 12.16
N ASP A 100 -16.62 -14.00 13.17
CA ASP A 100 -16.95 -14.36 14.56
C ASP A 100 -18.22 -13.66 15.03
N HIS A 101 -18.33 -12.37 14.71
CA HIS A 101 -19.51 -11.60 15.08
C HIS A 101 -20.79 -12.17 14.46
N LEU A 102 -20.73 -12.57 13.20
CA LEU A 102 -21.86 -13.13 12.52
C LEU A 102 -22.25 -14.50 13.09
N ILE A 103 -21.27 -15.33 13.43
CA ILE A 103 -21.52 -16.62 14.06
C ILE A 103 -22.22 -16.44 15.41
N LYS A 104 -21.76 -15.51 16.22
CA LYS A 104 -22.40 -15.22 17.51
C LYS A 104 -23.82 -14.72 17.33
N LYS A 105 -24.06 -13.88 16.35
CA LYS A 105 -25.39 -13.36 16.06
C LYS A 105 -26.34 -14.48 15.64
N GLU A 106 -25.89 -15.38 14.80
CA GLU A 106 -26.69 -16.52 14.37
C GLU A 106 -27.02 -17.45 15.54
N ASN A 107 -26.07 -17.67 16.43
CA ASN A 107 -26.27 -18.53 17.60
C ASN A 107 -27.23 -17.94 18.63
N ASN A 108 -27.42 -16.63 18.64
CA ASN A 108 -28.31 -15.95 19.56
C ASN A 108 -29.74 -15.83 19.00
N ASP A 109 -29.94 -16.12 17.78
CA ASP A 109 -31.24 -16.12 17.14
C ASP A 109 -31.89 -17.51 17.28
#